data_dd0dbad24d5607c31980b6efcdf37f46
#
_entry.id   dd0dbad24d5607c31980b6efcdf37f46
#
_cell.length_a   1.000
_cell.length_b   1.000
_cell.length_c   1.000
_cell.angle_alpha   90.00
_cell.angle_beta   90.00
_cell.angle_gamma   90.00
#
_symmetry.space_group_name_H-M   'P 1'
#
loop_
_entity.id
_entity.type
_entity.pdbx_description
1 polymer ?
#
loop_
_entity_poly.entity_id
_entity_poly.type
_entity_poly.pdbx_seq_one_letter_code
_entity_poly.pdbx_strand_id
1 'polypeptide(L)'
;MGYDTLDLQVEGNIATITLNRPKALNALNLAMVAELGQAVHQVRDDPAVRVVVITGSGDKAFAAGADITEFKAMSPVDAWMFTQQMQRVYLEIERLPKPVIAAVNGYALGGGCELMMACDIVYAADRAKMGQPEINLGIIPGAGGTQRLSRLIGKQRAKELVLTGDMIGAQEAWNLGLLNKVLPPDQLLPEVKKLAEKLAAKGAVALKAAKEAIEEGYDIELERGIANEGKLFGLCFGTEDKVEGVNAFLEKRPPNFKGK
;
A
#
# COMPACT_ATOMS: atom_id res chain seq x y z
N MET A 1 9.20 21.11 -0.64
CA MET A 1 8.16 21.59 0.30
C MET A 1 8.14 20.62 1.45
N GLY A 2 8.10 21.09 2.70
CA GLY A 2 7.91 20.21 3.86
C GLY A 2 6.44 19.87 4.02
N TYR A 3 6.13 18.70 4.52
CA TYR A 3 4.80 18.29 4.95
C TYR A 3 4.67 18.47 6.46
N ASP A 4 3.48 18.73 6.96
CA ASP A 4 3.24 18.94 8.39
C ASP A 4 2.89 17.65 9.12
N THR A 5 2.29 16.69 8.42
CA THR A 5 1.72 15.45 9.00
C THR A 5 2.40 14.17 8.51
N LEU A 6 3.33 14.27 7.58
CA LEU A 6 4.15 13.15 7.11
C LEU A 6 5.57 13.60 6.78
N ASP A 7 6.50 12.64 6.69
CA ASP A 7 7.85 12.83 6.19
C ASP A 7 8.02 12.04 4.90
N LEU A 8 8.62 12.66 3.87
CA LEU A 8 9.01 12.01 2.63
C LEU A 8 10.54 12.06 2.49
N GLN A 9 11.16 10.90 2.50
CA GLN A 9 12.60 10.74 2.30
C GLN A 9 12.87 9.86 1.09
N VAL A 10 13.88 10.22 0.30
CA VAL A 10 14.33 9.43 -0.85
C VAL A 10 15.80 9.06 -0.64
N GLU A 11 16.05 7.77 -0.50
CA GLU A 11 17.39 7.20 -0.40
C GLU A 11 17.67 6.28 -1.60
N GLY A 12 18.60 6.68 -2.46
CA GLY A 12 18.82 5.97 -3.72
C GLY A 12 17.57 5.95 -4.59
N ASN A 13 17.03 4.77 -4.85
CA ASN A 13 15.81 4.59 -5.66
C ASN A 13 14.56 4.26 -4.83
N ILE A 14 14.60 4.43 -3.51
CA ILE A 14 13.52 4.09 -2.58
C ILE A 14 13.00 5.38 -1.95
N ALA A 15 11.72 5.65 -2.09
CA ALA A 15 11.02 6.68 -1.36
C ALA A 15 10.34 6.09 -0.13
N THR A 16 10.51 6.72 1.03
CA THR A 16 9.81 6.35 2.26
C THR A 16 8.88 7.48 2.68
N ILE A 17 7.58 7.19 2.74
CA ILE A 17 6.54 8.06 3.27
C ILE A 17 6.26 7.60 4.70
N THR A 18 6.56 8.44 5.68
CA THR A 18 6.31 8.14 7.10
C THR A 18 5.16 9.01 7.59
N LEU A 19 4.03 8.39 7.96
CA LEU A 19 2.91 9.08 8.58
C LEU A 19 3.35 9.61 9.94
N ASN A 20 3.30 10.92 10.18
CA ASN A 20 3.99 11.56 11.30
C ASN A 20 3.07 12.39 12.21
N ARG A 21 2.11 11.72 12.82
CA ARG A 21 1.27 12.22 13.93
C ARG A 21 1.28 11.26 15.12
N PRO A 22 2.46 10.90 15.68
CA PRO A 22 2.57 9.81 16.67
C PRO A 22 1.76 10.07 17.95
N LYS A 23 1.54 11.31 18.35
CA LYS A 23 0.68 11.67 19.49
C LYS A 23 -0.79 11.32 19.27
N ALA A 24 -1.23 11.27 18.03
CA ALA A 24 -2.57 10.85 17.61
C ALA A 24 -2.56 9.43 17.00
N LEU A 25 -1.55 8.60 17.30
CA LEU A 25 -1.39 7.26 16.73
C LEU A 25 -1.43 7.27 15.19
N ASN A 26 -0.89 8.31 14.56
CA ASN A 26 -0.90 8.53 13.12
C ASN A 26 -2.30 8.52 12.48
N ALA A 27 -3.32 8.92 13.25
CA ALA A 27 -4.70 9.02 12.75
C ALA A 27 -4.79 9.98 11.56
N LEU A 28 -5.55 9.57 10.55
CA LEU A 28 -5.70 10.22 9.25
C LEU A 28 -6.72 11.36 9.36
N ASN A 29 -6.24 12.59 9.38
CA ASN A 29 -7.07 13.79 9.26
C ASN A 29 -7.05 14.31 7.80
N LEU A 30 -7.89 15.31 7.50
CA LEU A 30 -7.96 15.91 6.17
C LEU A 30 -6.59 16.37 5.64
N ALA A 31 -5.77 16.99 6.51
CA ALA A 31 -4.43 17.45 6.12
C ALA A 31 -3.53 16.28 5.70
N MET A 32 -3.46 15.23 6.53
CA MET A 32 -2.62 14.05 6.22
C MET A 32 -3.08 13.35 4.94
N VAL A 33 -4.38 13.23 4.70
CA VAL A 33 -4.90 12.63 3.46
C VAL A 33 -4.51 13.46 2.24
N ALA A 34 -4.61 14.79 2.34
CA ALA A 34 -4.21 15.70 1.26
C ALA A 34 -2.69 15.63 0.99
N GLU A 35 -1.88 15.65 2.05
CA GLU A 35 -0.42 15.56 1.96
C GLU A 35 0.03 14.20 1.42
N LEU A 36 -0.63 13.10 1.83
CA LEU A 36 -0.36 11.77 1.29
C LEU A 36 -0.61 11.72 -0.23
N GLY A 37 -1.70 12.31 -0.71
CA GLY A 37 -1.96 12.45 -2.14
C GLY A 37 -0.85 13.24 -2.86
N GLN A 38 -0.40 14.36 -2.29
CA GLN A 38 0.71 15.13 -2.85
C GLN A 38 2.02 14.33 -2.86
N ALA A 39 2.34 13.61 -1.79
CA ALA A 39 3.51 12.75 -1.72
C ALA A 39 3.46 11.61 -2.76
N VAL A 40 2.30 10.99 -2.95
CA VAL A 40 2.08 9.96 -3.98
C VAL A 40 2.30 10.54 -5.39
N HIS A 41 1.81 11.74 -5.68
CA HIS A 41 2.09 12.41 -6.95
C HIS A 41 3.57 12.73 -7.11
N GLN A 42 4.23 13.26 -6.07
CA GLN A 42 5.65 13.57 -6.12
C GLN A 42 6.49 12.31 -6.41
N VAL A 43 6.26 11.20 -5.72
CA VAL A 43 7.03 9.96 -5.95
C VAL A 43 6.66 9.29 -7.27
N ARG A 44 5.44 9.47 -7.79
CA ARG A 44 5.04 9.01 -9.12
C ARG A 44 5.87 9.67 -10.21
N ASP A 45 6.02 10.99 -10.13
CA ASP A 45 6.60 11.81 -11.17
C ASP A 45 8.15 11.89 -11.06
N ASP A 46 8.73 11.46 -9.94
CA ASP A 46 10.19 11.42 -9.76
C ASP A 46 10.79 10.17 -10.43
N PRO A 47 11.58 10.32 -11.53
CA PRO A 47 12.17 9.19 -12.24
C PRO A 47 13.26 8.47 -11.43
N ALA A 48 13.82 9.09 -10.39
CA ALA A 48 14.79 8.46 -9.51
C ALA A 48 14.14 7.42 -8.59
N VAL A 49 12.87 7.60 -8.22
CA VAL A 49 12.13 6.68 -7.35
C VAL A 49 11.66 5.47 -8.14
N ARG A 50 11.99 4.27 -7.64
CA ARG A 50 11.59 2.99 -8.22
C ARG A 50 10.66 2.17 -7.33
N VAL A 51 10.71 2.37 -6.01
CA VAL A 51 9.90 1.69 -5.00
C VAL A 51 9.48 2.69 -3.95
N VAL A 52 8.26 2.54 -3.44
CA VAL A 52 7.72 3.36 -2.35
C VAL A 52 7.49 2.48 -1.13
N VAL A 53 7.87 2.97 0.04
CA VAL A 53 7.57 2.38 1.34
C VAL A 53 6.67 3.33 2.10
N ILE A 54 5.59 2.82 2.71
CA ILE A 54 4.73 3.59 3.61
C ILE A 54 4.83 2.98 5.00
N THR A 55 5.06 3.80 6.02
CA THR A 55 5.12 3.37 7.43
C THR A 55 4.59 4.44 8.36
N GLY A 56 4.42 4.12 9.64
CA GLY A 56 4.04 5.07 10.69
C GLY A 56 5.22 5.49 11.56
N SER A 57 5.27 6.75 11.97
CA SER A 57 6.26 7.21 12.95
C SER A 57 5.97 6.65 14.36
N GLY A 58 7.03 6.46 15.14
CA GLY A 58 6.95 5.86 16.46
C GLY A 58 6.77 4.34 16.43
N ASP A 59 6.42 3.77 17.57
CA ASP A 59 6.39 2.33 17.78
C ASP A 59 4.99 1.73 17.98
N LYS A 60 3.95 2.58 18.05
CA LYS A 60 2.59 2.17 18.43
C LYS A 60 1.66 1.91 17.26
N ALA A 61 1.75 2.71 16.20
CA ALA A 61 0.79 2.64 15.12
C ALA A 61 1.42 2.90 13.74
N PHE A 62 0.97 2.16 12.78
CA PHE A 62 1.04 2.53 11.37
C PHE A 62 0.07 3.69 11.14
N ALA A 63 -1.24 3.46 11.28
CA ALA A 63 -2.29 4.48 11.36
C ALA A 63 -3.52 3.89 12.08
N ALA A 64 -3.97 4.55 13.15
CA ALA A 64 -5.08 4.05 13.98
C ALA A 64 -6.47 4.52 13.50
N GLY A 65 -6.66 4.67 12.21
CA GLY A 65 -7.92 5.06 11.58
C GLY A 65 -7.99 6.53 11.21
N ALA A 66 -9.19 6.98 10.86
CA ALA A 66 -9.45 8.40 10.65
C ALA A 66 -9.44 9.15 11.99
N ASP A 67 -9.13 10.44 11.97
CA ASP A 67 -9.19 11.29 13.15
C ASP A 67 -10.66 11.59 13.48
N ILE A 68 -11.22 10.80 14.41
CA ILE A 68 -12.64 10.87 14.79
C ILE A 68 -13.04 12.21 15.41
N THR A 69 -12.09 13.04 15.83
CA THR A 69 -12.39 14.38 16.34
C THR A 69 -12.98 15.29 15.25
N GLU A 70 -12.59 15.05 13.98
CA GLU A 70 -13.15 15.77 12.82
C GLU A 70 -14.58 15.32 12.51
N PHE A 71 -14.97 14.07 12.82
CA PHE A 71 -16.33 13.56 12.54
C PHE A 71 -17.43 14.29 13.29
N LYS A 72 -17.09 14.88 14.45
CA LYS A 72 -18.06 15.51 15.34
C LYS A 72 -18.86 16.64 14.69
N ALA A 73 -18.24 17.35 13.75
CA ALA A 73 -18.84 18.49 13.05
C ALA A 73 -19.24 18.19 11.60
N MET A 74 -18.95 16.98 11.09
CA MET A 74 -19.21 16.64 9.70
C MET A 74 -20.70 16.44 9.44
N SER A 75 -21.22 17.11 8.42
CA SER A 75 -22.49 16.75 7.79
C SER A 75 -22.34 15.45 6.97
N PRO A 76 -23.46 14.80 6.57
CA PRO A 76 -23.38 13.65 5.65
C PRO A 76 -22.62 13.94 4.35
N VAL A 77 -22.70 15.18 3.84
CA VAL A 77 -21.97 15.60 2.63
C VAL A 77 -20.47 15.71 2.91
N ASP A 78 -20.09 16.31 4.04
CA ASP A 78 -18.67 16.42 4.42
C ASP A 78 -18.05 15.04 4.63
N ALA A 79 -18.76 14.13 5.30
CA ALA A 79 -18.32 12.75 5.49
C ALA A 79 -18.15 12.03 4.15
N TRP A 80 -19.08 12.18 3.23
CA TRP A 80 -18.96 11.62 1.88
C TRP A 80 -17.77 12.22 1.12
N MET A 81 -17.56 13.53 1.16
CA MET A 81 -16.41 14.19 0.52
C MET A 81 -15.08 13.72 1.12
N PHE A 82 -15.01 13.54 2.44
CA PHE A 82 -13.84 13.01 3.12
C PHE A 82 -13.49 11.58 2.63
N THR A 83 -14.51 10.70 2.57
CA THR A 83 -14.29 9.34 2.05
C THR A 83 -13.87 9.33 0.58
N GLN A 84 -14.45 10.21 -0.26
CA GLN A 84 -14.04 10.35 -1.66
C GLN A 84 -12.57 10.76 -1.81
N GLN A 85 -12.07 11.63 -0.94
CA GLN A 85 -10.67 12.05 -0.95
C GLN A 85 -9.76 10.88 -0.56
N MET A 86 -10.08 10.14 0.51
CA MET A 86 -9.33 8.95 0.91
C MET A 86 -9.34 7.88 -0.18
N GLN A 87 -10.50 7.56 -0.74
CA GLN A 87 -10.66 6.59 -1.82
C GLN A 87 -9.79 6.95 -3.03
N ARG A 88 -9.77 8.23 -3.43
CA ARG A 88 -8.94 8.71 -4.54
C ARG A 88 -7.46 8.45 -4.26
N VAL A 89 -6.96 8.86 -3.10
CA VAL A 89 -5.54 8.67 -2.73
C VAL A 89 -5.17 7.18 -2.69
N TYR A 90 -6.04 6.33 -2.15
CA TYR A 90 -5.77 4.88 -2.07
C TYR A 90 -5.79 4.21 -3.45
N LEU A 91 -6.70 4.62 -4.34
CA LEU A 91 -6.69 4.17 -5.73
C LEU A 91 -5.45 4.66 -6.49
N GLU A 92 -4.95 5.85 -6.17
CA GLU A 92 -3.68 6.36 -6.75
C GLU A 92 -2.47 5.54 -6.26
N ILE A 93 -2.47 5.06 -5.02
CA ILE A 93 -1.46 4.15 -4.48
C ILE A 93 -1.51 2.79 -5.19
N GLU A 94 -2.69 2.20 -5.33
CA GLU A 94 -2.89 0.93 -6.05
C GLU A 94 -2.42 1.02 -7.51
N ARG A 95 -2.73 2.14 -8.18
CA ARG A 95 -2.40 2.37 -9.59
C ARG A 95 -1.01 2.99 -9.81
N LEU A 96 -0.24 3.21 -8.75
CA LEU A 96 1.09 3.77 -8.88
C LEU A 96 1.95 2.85 -9.77
N PRO A 97 2.64 3.38 -10.81
CA PRO A 97 3.47 2.56 -11.70
C PRO A 97 4.78 2.08 -11.06
N LYS A 98 4.80 1.99 -9.75
CA LYS A 98 5.93 1.61 -8.89
C LYS A 98 5.40 0.72 -7.78
N PRO A 99 6.14 -0.33 -7.35
CA PRO A 99 5.75 -1.12 -6.19
C PRO A 99 5.64 -0.27 -4.93
N VAL A 100 4.58 -0.51 -4.14
CA VAL A 100 4.34 0.12 -2.85
C VAL A 100 4.33 -0.94 -1.76
N ILE A 101 5.16 -0.75 -0.73
CA ILE A 101 5.28 -1.67 0.40
C ILE A 101 4.75 -0.98 1.65
N ALA A 102 3.78 -1.57 2.33
CA ALA A 102 3.41 -1.15 3.68
C ALA A 102 4.30 -1.84 4.71
N ALA A 103 4.98 -1.04 5.55
CA ALA A 103 5.70 -1.50 6.73
C ALA A 103 4.86 -1.19 7.99
N VAL A 104 4.05 -2.16 8.41
CA VAL A 104 3.05 -1.98 9.47
C VAL A 104 3.70 -2.19 10.84
N ASN A 105 4.12 -1.10 11.47
CA ASN A 105 4.88 -1.10 12.72
C ASN A 105 4.03 -1.27 14.00
N GLY A 106 2.69 -1.20 13.90
CA GLY A 106 1.77 -1.29 15.03
C GLY A 106 0.31 -1.33 14.58
N TYR A 107 -0.56 -0.57 15.24
CA TYR A 107 -1.98 -0.52 14.88
C TYR A 107 -2.20 -0.05 13.43
N ALA A 108 -2.95 -0.81 12.65
CA ALA A 108 -3.48 -0.46 11.35
C ALA A 108 -5.01 -0.66 11.37
N LEU A 109 -5.77 0.36 11.76
CA LEU A 109 -7.21 0.26 12.03
C LEU A 109 -8.01 1.15 11.09
N GLY A 110 -9.22 0.73 10.73
CA GLY A 110 -10.11 1.50 9.87
C GLY A 110 -9.40 2.04 8.63
N GLY A 111 -9.42 3.36 8.43
CA GLY A 111 -8.70 4.02 7.33
C GLY A 111 -7.23 3.64 7.22
N GLY A 112 -6.55 3.35 8.33
CA GLY A 112 -5.17 2.85 8.33
C GLY A 112 -5.06 1.42 7.81
N CYS A 113 -6.02 0.55 8.13
CA CYS A 113 -6.12 -0.80 7.58
C CYS A 113 -6.46 -0.73 6.07
N GLU A 114 -7.32 0.20 5.67
CA GLU A 114 -7.67 0.45 4.27
C GLU A 114 -6.47 0.93 3.46
N LEU A 115 -5.63 1.84 4.03
CA LEU A 115 -4.38 2.28 3.43
C LEU A 115 -3.39 1.12 3.26
N MET A 116 -3.23 0.30 4.29
CA MET A 116 -2.38 -0.90 4.24
C MET A 116 -2.80 -1.83 3.10
N MET A 117 -4.11 -2.08 2.95
CA MET A 117 -4.66 -2.94 1.90
C MET A 117 -4.56 -2.34 0.49
N ALA A 118 -4.34 -1.04 0.35
CA ALA A 118 -4.09 -0.38 -0.92
C ALA A 118 -2.61 -0.46 -1.38
N CYS A 119 -1.72 -1.03 -0.55
CA CYS A 119 -0.33 -1.28 -0.90
C CYS A 119 -0.17 -2.66 -1.54
N ASP A 120 0.83 -2.83 -2.40
CA ASP A 120 1.08 -4.08 -3.14
C ASP A 120 1.60 -5.22 -2.26
N ILE A 121 2.42 -4.89 -1.26
CA ILE A 121 3.07 -5.85 -0.38
C ILE A 121 3.01 -5.31 1.05
N VAL A 122 2.62 -6.17 1.99
CA VAL A 122 2.46 -5.78 3.39
C VAL A 122 3.34 -6.64 4.29
N TYR A 123 4.31 -6.01 4.94
CA TYR A 123 5.07 -6.61 6.03
C TYR A 123 4.63 -5.96 7.34
N ALA A 124 4.46 -6.77 8.39
CA ALA A 124 4.01 -6.27 9.68
C ALA A 124 4.92 -6.71 10.83
N ALA A 125 5.03 -5.86 11.85
CA ALA A 125 5.58 -6.27 13.12
C ALA A 125 4.65 -7.29 13.79
N ASP A 126 5.19 -8.24 14.53
CA ASP A 126 4.43 -9.31 15.22
C ASP A 126 3.43 -8.78 16.24
N ARG A 127 3.71 -7.59 16.82
CA ARG A 127 2.82 -6.86 17.73
C ARG A 127 1.68 -6.11 17.03
N ALA A 128 1.72 -5.99 15.70
CA ALA A 128 0.72 -5.22 14.95
C ALA A 128 -0.68 -5.82 15.10
N LYS A 129 -1.67 -4.94 15.13
CA LYS A 129 -3.09 -5.31 15.12
C LYS A 129 -3.80 -4.55 14.01
N MET A 130 -4.70 -5.20 13.34
CA MET A 130 -5.46 -4.65 12.24
C MET A 130 -6.94 -5.01 12.33
N GLY A 131 -7.80 -4.21 11.73
CA GLY A 131 -9.24 -4.40 11.74
C GLY A 131 -10.00 -3.20 11.20
N GLN A 132 -11.32 -3.36 11.15
CA GLN A 132 -12.27 -2.34 10.69
C GLN A 132 -13.27 -2.04 11.81
N PRO A 133 -12.88 -1.23 12.83
CA PRO A 133 -13.68 -1.02 14.04
C PRO A 133 -14.78 0.05 13.90
N GLU A 134 -15.05 0.54 12.69
CA GLU A 134 -15.97 1.64 12.41
C GLU A 134 -17.39 1.38 12.91
N ILE A 135 -17.82 0.13 12.96
CA ILE A 135 -19.14 -0.26 13.45
C ILE A 135 -19.36 0.15 14.92
N ASN A 136 -18.29 0.23 15.72
CA ASN A 136 -18.36 0.69 17.11
C ASN A 136 -18.66 2.19 17.23
N LEU A 137 -18.55 2.93 16.12
CA LEU A 137 -18.93 4.34 16.00
C LEU A 137 -20.29 4.52 15.31
N GLY A 138 -21.00 3.44 14.97
CA GLY A 138 -22.26 3.48 14.25
C GLY A 138 -22.11 3.81 12.75
N ILE A 139 -20.93 3.62 12.18
CA ILE A 139 -20.61 3.84 10.77
C ILE A 139 -19.97 2.59 10.16
N ILE A 140 -19.65 2.65 8.87
CA ILE A 140 -18.99 1.58 8.13
C ILE A 140 -17.61 2.04 7.62
N PRO A 141 -16.69 1.13 7.24
CA PRO A 141 -15.48 1.50 6.51
C PRO A 141 -15.80 2.33 5.27
N GLY A 142 -15.09 3.44 5.10
CA GLY A 142 -15.42 4.45 4.07
C GLY A 142 -14.42 4.54 2.92
N ALA A 143 -13.18 4.03 3.08
CA ALA A 143 -12.12 4.17 2.09
C ALA A 143 -11.79 2.86 1.33
N GLY A 144 -12.73 1.93 1.29
CA GLY A 144 -12.65 0.68 0.53
C GLY A 144 -12.47 -0.58 1.38
N GLY A 145 -12.53 -0.48 2.72
CA GLY A 145 -12.34 -1.62 3.63
C GLY A 145 -13.30 -2.76 3.37
N THR A 146 -14.59 -2.47 3.17
CA THR A 146 -15.58 -3.50 2.84
C THR A 146 -15.27 -4.22 1.52
N GLN A 147 -14.62 -3.55 0.58
CA GLN A 147 -14.32 -4.06 -0.75
C GLN A 147 -12.98 -4.81 -0.79
N ARG A 148 -11.90 -4.19 -0.31
CA ARG A 148 -10.56 -4.80 -0.30
C ARG A 148 -10.48 -5.98 0.65
N LEU A 149 -10.97 -5.83 1.88
CA LEU A 149 -10.90 -6.90 2.86
C LEU A 149 -11.64 -8.16 2.38
N SER A 150 -12.84 -8.01 1.82
CA SER A 150 -13.63 -9.16 1.33
C SER A 150 -12.99 -9.86 0.12
N ARG A 151 -12.21 -9.14 -0.69
CA ARG A 151 -11.43 -9.72 -1.79
C ARG A 151 -10.18 -10.44 -1.32
N LEU A 152 -9.54 -9.92 -0.27
CA LEU A 152 -8.30 -10.50 0.26
C LEU A 152 -8.54 -11.76 1.11
N ILE A 153 -9.54 -11.73 2.02
CA ILE A 153 -9.74 -12.83 3.00
C ILE A 153 -11.07 -13.57 2.86
N GLY A 154 -11.83 -13.23 1.83
CA GLY A 154 -13.16 -13.83 1.57
C GLY A 154 -14.28 -13.18 2.37
N LYS A 155 -15.52 -13.30 1.85
CA LYS A 155 -16.69 -12.55 2.36
C LYS A 155 -17.05 -12.87 3.81
N GLN A 156 -16.96 -14.14 4.23
CA GLN A 156 -17.34 -14.53 5.58
C GLN A 156 -16.43 -13.95 6.63
N ARG A 157 -15.11 -14.05 6.45
CA ARG A 157 -14.11 -13.48 7.36
C ARG A 157 -14.19 -11.96 7.40
N ALA A 158 -14.32 -11.33 6.22
CA ALA A 158 -14.48 -9.88 6.16
C ALA A 158 -15.75 -9.40 6.89
N LYS A 159 -16.89 -10.11 6.74
CA LYS A 159 -18.11 -9.80 7.48
C LYS A 159 -17.93 -9.94 8.99
N GLU A 160 -17.29 -11.00 9.45
CA GLU A 160 -16.99 -11.19 10.86
C GLU A 160 -16.24 -9.97 11.43
N LEU A 161 -15.10 -9.59 10.84
CA LEU A 161 -14.30 -8.45 11.29
C LEU A 161 -15.02 -7.11 11.19
N VAL A 162 -15.74 -6.85 10.10
CA VAL A 162 -16.43 -5.56 9.90
C VAL A 162 -17.66 -5.44 10.79
N LEU A 163 -18.43 -6.52 11.00
CA LEU A 163 -19.66 -6.48 11.76
C LEU A 163 -19.43 -6.54 13.27
N THR A 164 -18.36 -7.18 13.72
CA THR A 164 -17.98 -7.19 15.14
C THR A 164 -17.13 -5.95 15.51
N GLY A 165 -16.37 -5.43 14.55
CA GLY A 165 -15.37 -4.39 14.80
C GLY A 165 -14.15 -4.89 15.56
N ASP A 166 -13.95 -6.21 15.60
CA ASP A 166 -12.83 -6.84 16.27
C ASP A 166 -11.50 -6.60 15.53
N MET A 167 -10.42 -6.64 16.30
CA MET A 167 -9.07 -6.54 15.78
C MET A 167 -8.41 -7.92 15.80
N ILE A 168 -7.69 -8.25 14.73
CA ILE A 168 -6.86 -9.45 14.65
C ILE A 168 -5.37 -9.09 14.82
N GLY A 169 -4.60 -10.04 15.35
CA GLY A 169 -3.15 -9.93 15.46
C GLY A 169 -2.44 -10.23 14.12
N ALA A 170 -1.16 -9.86 14.04
CA ALA A 170 -0.37 -10.03 12.83
C ALA A 170 -0.30 -11.49 12.35
N GLN A 171 -0.16 -12.45 13.25
CA GLN A 171 -0.09 -13.87 12.87
C GLN A 171 -1.41 -14.38 12.28
N GLU A 172 -2.55 -13.96 12.81
CA GLU A 172 -3.86 -14.30 12.28
C GLU A 172 -4.08 -13.64 10.92
N ALA A 173 -3.74 -12.37 10.78
CA ALA A 173 -3.82 -11.64 9.52
C ALA A 173 -2.94 -12.29 8.43
N TRP A 174 -1.76 -12.79 8.78
CA TRP A 174 -0.91 -13.56 7.86
C TRP A 174 -1.56 -14.89 7.46
N ASN A 175 -2.13 -15.63 8.40
CA ASN A 175 -2.84 -16.88 8.12
C ASN A 175 -4.05 -16.68 7.19
N LEU A 176 -4.68 -15.51 7.25
CA LEU A 176 -5.80 -15.13 6.39
C LEU A 176 -5.37 -14.63 5.00
N GLY A 177 -4.07 -14.43 4.76
CA GLY A 177 -3.55 -13.90 3.50
C GLY A 177 -3.55 -12.37 3.41
N LEU A 178 -3.80 -11.66 4.51
CA LEU A 178 -3.80 -10.19 4.55
C LEU A 178 -2.38 -9.59 4.60
N LEU A 179 -1.40 -10.38 5.04
CA LEU A 179 0.00 -9.98 5.17
C LEU A 179 0.91 -10.93 4.38
N ASN A 180 1.97 -10.39 3.81
CA ASN A 180 3.01 -11.18 3.13
C ASN A 180 4.07 -11.72 4.11
N LYS A 181 4.34 -11.00 5.23
CA LYS A 181 5.34 -11.41 6.21
C LYS A 181 5.07 -10.79 7.58
N VAL A 182 5.36 -11.56 8.63
CA VAL A 182 5.35 -11.11 10.03
C VAL A 182 6.78 -11.19 10.56
N LEU A 183 7.22 -10.15 11.27
CA LEU A 183 8.61 -9.97 11.70
C LEU A 183 8.68 -9.40 13.13
N PRO A 184 9.76 -9.67 13.89
CA PRO A 184 10.06 -8.88 15.08
C PRO A 184 10.14 -7.38 14.73
N PRO A 185 9.75 -6.47 15.65
CA PRO A 185 9.67 -5.04 15.37
C PRO A 185 10.97 -4.42 14.91
N ASP A 186 12.10 -4.87 15.46
CA ASP A 186 13.45 -4.41 15.11
C ASP A 186 13.92 -4.90 13.73
N GLN A 187 13.30 -5.95 13.19
CA GLN A 187 13.61 -6.51 11.88
C GLN A 187 12.72 -5.97 10.76
N LEU A 188 11.60 -5.31 11.09
CA LEU A 188 10.60 -4.88 10.10
C LEU A 188 11.22 -3.97 9.03
N LEU A 189 11.72 -2.81 9.41
CA LEU A 189 12.29 -1.85 8.46
C LEU A 189 13.53 -2.37 7.72
N PRO A 190 14.48 -3.07 8.37
CA PRO A 190 15.59 -3.73 7.67
C PRO A 190 15.14 -4.72 6.58
N GLU A 191 14.15 -5.56 6.85
CA GLU A 191 13.65 -6.53 5.88
C GLU A 191 12.84 -5.87 4.75
N VAL A 192 12.05 -4.84 5.07
CA VAL A 192 11.36 -4.01 4.06
C VAL A 192 12.38 -3.33 3.15
N LYS A 193 13.49 -2.78 3.70
CA LYS A 193 14.56 -2.17 2.91
C LYS A 193 15.19 -3.17 1.95
N LYS A 194 15.51 -4.38 2.42
CA LYS A 194 16.04 -5.47 1.56
C LYS A 194 15.07 -5.82 0.42
N LEU A 195 13.77 -5.90 0.72
CA LEU A 195 12.76 -6.14 -0.30
C LEU A 195 12.69 -4.99 -1.31
N ALA A 196 12.69 -3.74 -0.83
CA ALA A 196 12.65 -2.56 -1.68
C ALA A 196 13.88 -2.47 -2.59
N GLU A 197 15.07 -2.75 -2.08
CA GLU A 197 16.33 -2.85 -2.87
C GLU A 197 16.24 -3.94 -3.94
N LYS A 198 15.69 -5.11 -3.57
CA LYS A 198 15.47 -6.23 -4.52
C LYS A 198 14.51 -5.83 -5.64
N LEU A 199 13.44 -5.11 -5.33
CA LEU A 199 12.47 -4.63 -6.32
C LEU A 199 13.09 -3.50 -7.18
N ALA A 200 13.77 -2.54 -6.56
CA ALA A 200 14.43 -1.45 -7.27
C ALA A 200 15.50 -1.92 -8.28
N ALA A 201 16.08 -3.09 -8.06
CA ALA A 201 17.03 -3.73 -8.98
C ALA A 201 16.37 -4.41 -10.18
N LYS A 202 15.03 -4.45 -10.30
CA LYS A 202 14.30 -5.05 -11.43
C LYS A 202 14.00 -4.01 -12.53
N GLY A 203 13.68 -4.49 -13.74
CA GLY A 203 13.23 -3.62 -14.84
C GLY A 203 11.95 -2.87 -14.48
N ALA A 204 11.98 -1.53 -14.48
CA ALA A 204 10.85 -0.73 -14.01
C ALA A 204 9.60 -0.92 -14.88
N VAL A 205 9.77 -1.04 -16.19
CA VAL A 205 8.65 -1.27 -17.12
C VAL A 205 8.00 -2.64 -16.85
N ALA A 206 8.81 -3.67 -16.59
CA ALA A 206 8.31 -5.01 -16.27
C ALA A 206 7.58 -5.04 -14.92
N LEU A 207 8.08 -4.34 -13.89
CA LEU A 207 7.39 -4.22 -12.59
C LEU A 207 6.04 -3.53 -12.74
N LYS A 208 6.00 -2.40 -13.47
CA LYS A 208 4.76 -1.70 -13.78
C LYS A 208 3.77 -2.62 -14.51
N ALA A 209 4.20 -3.27 -15.58
CA ALA A 209 3.34 -4.13 -16.39
C ALA A 209 2.80 -5.33 -15.59
N ALA A 210 3.62 -5.94 -14.74
CA ALA A 210 3.19 -7.04 -13.87
C ALA A 210 2.15 -6.60 -12.83
N LYS A 211 2.36 -5.44 -12.18
CA LYS A 211 1.39 -4.86 -11.25
C LYS A 211 0.07 -4.55 -11.96
N GLU A 212 0.13 -3.84 -13.09
CA GLU A 212 -1.03 -3.47 -13.91
C GLU A 212 -1.82 -4.71 -14.37
N ALA A 213 -1.13 -5.77 -14.84
CA ALA A 213 -1.78 -7.01 -15.25
C ALA A 213 -2.56 -7.68 -14.12
N ILE A 214 -2.01 -7.68 -12.90
CA ILE A 214 -2.65 -8.27 -11.72
C ILE A 214 -3.84 -7.41 -11.28
N GLU A 215 -3.66 -6.10 -11.12
CA GLU A 215 -4.71 -5.19 -10.65
C GLU A 215 -5.90 -5.13 -11.61
N GLU A 216 -5.65 -4.92 -12.91
CA GLU A 216 -6.71 -4.83 -13.90
C GLU A 216 -7.36 -6.19 -14.22
N GLY A 217 -6.57 -7.28 -14.10
CA GLY A 217 -7.05 -8.63 -14.37
C GLY A 217 -7.90 -9.25 -13.28
N TYR A 218 -7.75 -8.78 -12.03
CA TYR A 218 -8.36 -9.43 -10.87
C TYR A 218 -9.90 -9.36 -10.84
N ASP A 219 -10.49 -8.26 -11.26
CA ASP A 219 -11.93 -8.00 -11.20
C ASP A 219 -12.66 -8.19 -12.55
N ILE A 220 -11.97 -8.74 -13.56
CA ILE A 220 -12.55 -9.01 -14.88
C ILE A 220 -12.59 -10.51 -15.20
N GLU A 221 -13.26 -10.88 -16.28
CA GLU A 221 -13.26 -12.26 -16.77
C GLU A 221 -11.86 -12.75 -17.09
N LEU A 222 -11.52 -13.98 -16.71
CA LEU A 222 -10.18 -14.57 -16.85
C LEU A 222 -9.63 -14.45 -18.28
N GLU A 223 -10.44 -14.71 -19.30
CA GLU A 223 -10.02 -14.63 -20.69
C GLU A 223 -9.59 -13.21 -21.08
N ARG A 224 -10.29 -12.20 -20.60
CA ARG A 224 -9.92 -10.78 -20.82
C ARG A 224 -8.65 -10.41 -20.06
N GLY A 225 -8.51 -10.90 -18.81
CA GLY A 225 -7.29 -10.70 -18.02
C GLY A 225 -6.07 -11.29 -18.71
N ILE A 226 -6.15 -12.54 -19.20
CA ILE A 226 -5.09 -13.21 -19.95
C ILE A 226 -4.77 -12.44 -21.24
N ALA A 227 -5.78 -11.94 -21.96
CA ALA A 227 -5.54 -11.15 -23.18
C ALA A 227 -4.82 -9.83 -22.89
N ASN A 228 -5.12 -9.16 -21.74
CA ASN A 228 -4.41 -7.97 -21.30
C ASN A 228 -2.96 -8.29 -20.89
N GLU A 229 -2.75 -9.37 -20.12
CA GLU A 229 -1.41 -9.85 -19.76
C GLU A 229 -0.53 -10.07 -21.00
N GLY A 230 -1.08 -10.72 -22.05
CA GLY A 230 -0.36 -10.94 -23.30
C GLY A 230 0.08 -9.64 -24.01
N LYS A 231 -0.74 -8.59 -23.94
CA LYS A 231 -0.37 -7.27 -24.49
C LYS A 231 0.75 -6.61 -23.68
N LEU A 232 0.62 -6.63 -22.34
CA LEU A 232 1.63 -6.07 -21.43
C LEU A 232 2.96 -6.84 -21.53
N PHE A 233 2.92 -8.17 -21.68
CA PHE A 233 4.08 -8.99 -21.95
C PHE A 233 4.76 -8.55 -23.27
N GLY A 234 3.99 -8.37 -24.34
CA GLY A 234 4.51 -7.87 -25.63
C GLY A 234 5.18 -6.49 -25.51
N LEU A 235 4.60 -5.57 -24.73
CA LEU A 235 5.19 -4.24 -24.47
C LEU A 235 6.57 -4.35 -23.81
N CYS A 236 6.79 -5.30 -22.90
CA CYS A 236 8.09 -5.50 -22.27
C CYS A 236 9.18 -5.88 -23.28
N PHE A 237 8.85 -6.52 -24.40
CA PHE A 237 9.82 -6.88 -25.44
C PHE A 237 10.38 -5.67 -26.20
N GLY A 238 9.72 -4.52 -26.12
CA GLY A 238 10.19 -3.26 -26.68
C GLY A 238 11.23 -2.52 -25.83
N THR A 239 11.64 -3.07 -24.67
CA THR A 239 12.53 -2.39 -23.72
C THR A 239 14.00 -2.81 -23.86
N GLU A 240 14.91 -1.87 -23.55
CA GLU A 240 16.35 -2.19 -23.41
C GLU A 240 16.57 -3.18 -22.25
N ASP A 241 15.79 -3.07 -21.18
CA ASP A 241 15.87 -3.93 -19.99
C ASP A 241 15.56 -5.39 -20.33
N LYS A 242 14.64 -5.66 -21.26
CA LYS A 242 14.39 -7.03 -21.74
C LYS A 242 15.63 -7.62 -22.45
N VAL A 243 16.27 -6.84 -23.31
CA VAL A 243 17.48 -7.28 -24.02
C VAL A 243 18.61 -7.57 -23.02
N GLU A 244 18.84 -6.63 -22.10
CA GLU A 244 19.81 -6.79 -21.01
C GLU A 244 19.51 -8.01 -20.16
N GLY A 245 18.26 -8.20 -19.74
CA GLY A 245 17.86 -9.33 -18.89
C GLY A 245 18.11 -10.68 -19.54
N VAL A 246 17.79 -10.83 -20.82
CA VAL A 246 18.04 -12.06 -21.59
C VAL A 246 19.54 -12.32 -21.72
N ASN A 247 20.33 -11.31 -22.11
CA ASN A 247 21.76 -11.43 -22.28
C ASN A 247 22.45 -11.78 -20.94
N ALA A 248 22.11 -11.06 -19.88
CA ALA A 248 22.67 -11.32 -18.55
C ALA A 248 22.37 -12.74 -18.07
N PHE A 249 21.15 -13.23 -18.30
CA PHE A 249 20.77 -14.61 -17.96
C PHE A 249 21.60 -15.67 -18.73
N LEU A 250 21.75 -15.49 -20.04
CA LEU A 250 22.52 -16.40 -20.88
C LEU A 250 24.02 -16.39 -20.54
N GLU A 251 24.54 -15.20 -20.19
CA GLU A 251 25.94 -14.98 -19.78
C GLU A 251 26.20 -15.30 -18.30
N LYS A 252 25.17 -15.70 -17.54
CA LYS A 252 25.24 -16.01 -16.10
C LYS A 252 25.82 -14.87 -15.25
N ARG A 253 25.48 -13.63 -15.56
CA ARG A 253 25.86 -12.43 -14.83
C ARG A 253 24.62 -11.70 -14.27
N PRO A 254 24.78 -10.86 -13.24
CA PRO A 254 23.69 -9.96 -12.81
C PRO A 254 23.29 -8.99 -13.94
N PRO A 255 21.99 -8.72 -14.13
CA PRO A 255 21.54 -7.72 -15.07
C PRO A 255 21.73 -6.29 -14.51
N ASN A 256 21.90 -5.33 -15.43
CA ASN A 256 21.98 -3.90 -15.11
C ASN A 256 20.81 -3.16 -15.76
N PHE A 257 19.64 -3.22 -15.15
CA PHE A 257 18.43 -2.61 -15.66
C PHE A 257 18.44 -1.08 -15.52
N LYS A 258 18.02 -0.38 -16.58
CA LYS A 258 17.99 1.08 -16.66
C LYS A 258 16.56 1.65 -16.59
N GLY A 259 15.53 0.80 -16.68
CA GLY A 259 14.13 1.22 -16.67
C GLY A 259 13.64 1.75 -18.01
N LYS A 260 14.25 1.34 -19.09
CA LYS A 260 13.96 1.80 -20.48
C LYS A 260 13.55 0.66 -21.37
#